data_189789a1b9ce5f75143fcc1cac9e9b61
#
_entry.id   189789a1b9ce5f75143fcc1cac9e9b61
#
_cell.length_a   1.000
_cell.length_b   1.000
_cell.length_c   1.000
_cell.angle_alpha   90.00
_cell.angle_beta   90.00
_cell.angle_gamma   90.00
#
_symmetry.space_group_name_H-M   'P 1'
#
loop_
_entity.id
_entity.type
_entity.pdbx_description
1 polymer ?
#
loop_
_entity_poly.entity_id
_entity_poly.type
_entity_poly.pdbx_seq_one_letter_code
_entity_poly.pdbx_strand_id
1 'polypeptide(L)'
;MTDSAFEEIKNLIVKELEDSDKQSFIFLTGAAGTGKSTMLEHIRNQLDLKKMIVAPTGVAALNIGGNTINSAFRIGFDTIPEITKSKDPRFGKLLKNLELLIIDEISMVRAPMLDAISQSLQIHRNNTEPFGGVNVLACGDLFQLPPVVQGHEENTIYSKYDSVYFFDALSFKEIKDPIFFELTKSFRQEEDDVFYELLNNVRLGINLENTVNRINKHCYDPTLEVEPFMTLTSRKNKAEDINLHKLSHNDNEEETIPSKEKGELKENDLPAPRELKIKKDAKVMFIKNDSEGRWVNGTIGTVTECLDKNKKCIKVKVDGRTHKVEREEWKKVKFTYNEDLDEVYEEVVSSFKQFPIKLGWAVTIHKAQGLTLESASVDLGDGAFATGQAYVALSRCKTLDSLNLVRELKVSDALVDPDIQEFHAKHFS
;
A
#
# COMPACT_ATOMS: atom_id res chain seq x y z
N MET A 1 4.63 -25.07 -0.94
CA MET A 1 3.50 -25.74 -0.26
C MET A 1 2.57 -24.64 0.25
N THR A 2 1.31 -24.66 -0.17
CA THR A 2 0.29 -23.73 0.34
C THR A 2 0.08 -24.06 1.81
N ASP A 3 0.13 -23.05 2.66
CA ASP A 3 -0.15 -23.20 4.09
C ASP A 3 -1.62 -23.59 4.26
N SER A 4 -1.91 -24.67 5.00
CA SER A 4 -3.29 -25.15 5.17
C SER A 4 -4.20 -24.10 5.79
N ALA A 5 -3.67 -23.26 6.71
CA ALA A 5 -4.42 -22.17 7.33
C ALA A 5 -4.74 -21.04 6.33
N PHE A 6 -3.83 -20.72 5.41
CA PHE A 6 -4.07 -19.75 4.35
C PHE A 6 -5.20 -20.21 3.41
N GLU A 7 -5.16 -21.48 2.98
CA GLU A 7 -6.20 -22.04 2.11
C GLU A 7 -7.56 -22.16 2.84
N GLU A 8 -7.56 -22.49 4.13
CA GLU A 8 -8.77 -22.55 4.94
C GLU A 8 -9.44 -21.17 5.05
N ILE A 9 -8.70 -20.12 5.42
CA ILE A 9 -9.21 -18.75 5.49
C ILE A 9 -9.73 -18.30 4.12
N LYS A 10 -9.00 -18.57 3.04
CA LYS A 10 -9.44 -18.26 1.67
C LYS A 10 -10.79 -18.89 1.35
N ASN A 11 -10.92 -20.19 1.63
CA ASN A 11 -12.17 -20.92 1.34
C ASN A 11 -13.34 -20.43 2.19
N LEU A 12 -13.10 -20.05 3.45
CA LEU A 12 -14.11 -19.44 4.31
C LEU A 12 -14.57 -18.09 3.76
N ILE A 13 -13.65 -17.23 3.34
CA ILE A 13 -13.97 -15.91 2.74
C ILE A 13 -14.78 -16.12 1.45
N VAL A 14 -14.34 -17.01 0.57
CA VAL A 14 -15.03 -17.26 -0.71
C VAL A 14 -16.45 -17.75 -0.45
N LYS A 15 -16.62 -18.77 0.42
CA LYS A 15 -17.92 -19.30 0.79
C LYS A 15 -18.85 -18.23 1.35
N GLU A 16 -18.32 -17.35 2.19
CA GLU A 16 -19.09 -16.26 2.80
C GLU A 16 -19.54 -15.22 1.78
N LEU A 17 -18.69 -14.89 0.79
CA LEU A 17 -19.00 -13.92 -0.26
C LEU A 17 -19.90 -14.49 -1.36
N GLU A 18 -19.98 -15.80 -1.53
CA GLU A 18 -20.89 -16.49 -2.45
C GLU A 18 -22.29 -16.70 -1.87
N ASP A 19 -22.48 -16.50 -0.55
CA ASP A 19 -23.79 -16.58 0.09
C ASP A 19 -24.65 -15.37 -0.32
N SER A 20 -25.59 -15.58 -1.24
CA SER A 20 -26.46 -14.52 -1.76
C SER A 20 -27.56 -14.06 -0.79
N ASP A 21 -27.78 -14.80 0.30
CA ASP A 21 -28.90 -14.56 1.21
C ASP A 21 -28.58 -13.50 2.27
N LYS A 22 -27.30 -13.08 2.38
CA LYS A 22 -26.84 -12.08 3.34
C LYS A 22 -25.80 -11.16 2.76
N GLN A 23 -25.73 -9.94 3.32
CA GLN A 23 -24.62 -9.03 3.13
C GLN A 23 -23.51 -9.34 4.13
N SER A 24 -22.27 -9.43 3.68
CA SER A 24 -21.11 -9.66 4.52
C SER A 24 -20.12 -8.48 4.44
N PHE A 25 -19.62 -8.09 5.61
CA PHE A 25 -18.43 -7.24 5.72
C PHE A 25 -17.31 -8.07 6.33
N ILE A 26 -16.27 -8.30 5.56
CA ILE A 26 -15.12 -9.11 5.98
C ILE A 26 -13.90 -8.20 6.11
N PHE A 27 -13.24 -8.24 7.27
CA PHE A 27 -11.95 -7.59 7.47
C PHE A 27 -10.84 -8.64 7.57
N LEU A 28 -9.95 -8.64 6.58
CA LEU A 28 -8.76 -9.47 6.51
C LEU A 28 -7.55 -8.65 6.95
N THR A 29 -6.95 -9.02 8.07
CA THR A 29 -5.74 -8.38 8.59
C THR A 29 -4.57 -9.34 8.72
N GLY A 30 -3.44 -8.86 9.21
CA GLY A 30 -2.23 -9.62 9.47
C GLY A 30 -0.99 -8.74 9.37
N ALA A 31 0.11 -9.19 9.94
CA ALA A 31 1.40 -8.49 9.90
C ALA A 31 1.91 -8.27 8.47
N ALA A 32 2.96 -7.45 8.33
CA ALA A 32 3.65 -7.29 7.06
C ALA A 32 4.21 -8.63 6.57
N GLY A 33 4.00 -8.95 5.29
CA GLY A 33 4.54 -10.18 4.70
C GLY A 33 3.70 -11.45 4.90
N THR A 34 2.50 -11.35 5.49
CA THR A 34 1.62 -12.53 5.72
C THR A 34 0.80 -12.95 4.49
N GLY A 35 1.00 -12.32 3.34
CA GLY A 35 0.34 -12.75 2.09
C GLY A 35 -1.04 -12.14 1.84
N LYS A 36 -1.42 -11.04 2.52
CA LYS A 36 -2.72 -10.36 2.32
C LYS A 36 -3.04 -10.05 0.86
N SER A 37 -2.12 -9.42 0.14
CA SER A 37 -2.33 -9.08 -1.28
C SER A 37 -2.45 -10.31 -2.16
N THR A 38 -1.70 -11.37 -1.88
CA THR A 38 -1.83 -12.66 -2.57
C THR A 38 -3.20 -13.29 -2.31
N MET A 39 -3.69 -13.22 -1.08
CA MET A 39 -5.04 -13.68 -0.72
C MET A 39 -6.11 -12.91 -1.51
N LEU A 40 -6.01 -11.58 -1.56
CA LEU A 40 -6.94 -10.76 -2.35
C LEU A 40 -6.93 -11.13 -3.84
N GLU A 41 -5.75 -11.36 -4.40
CA GLU A 41 -5.61 -11.76 -5.80
C GLU A 41 -6.27 -13.13 -6.06
N HIS A 42 -6.07 -14.10 -5.19
CA HIS A 42 -6.70 -15.42 -5.30
C HIS A 42 -8.23 -15.31 -5.21
N ILE A 43 -8.76 -14.58 -4.21
CA ILE A 43 -10.20 -14.37 -4.03
C ILE A 43 -10.78 -13.64 -5.24
N ARG A 44 -10.12 -12.58 -5.72
CA ARG A 44 -10.52 -11.83 -6.92
C ARG A 44 -10.68 -12.74 -8.14
N ASN A 45 -9.73 -13.64 -8.35
CA ASN A 45 -9.71 -14.52 -9.54
C ASN A 45 -10.70 -15.69 -9.43
N GLN A 46 -11.03 -16.12 -8.22
CA GLN A 46 -11.92 -17.25 -7.95
C GLN A 46 -13.39 -16.86 -8.02
N LEU A 47 -13.77 -15.68 -7.53
CA LEU A 47 -15.16 -15.24 -7.47
C LEU A 47 -15.65 -14.71 -8.83
N ASP A 48 -16.77 -15.22 -9.29
CA ASP A 48 -17.50 -14.71 -10.46
C ASP A 48 -18.61 -13.75 -10.02
N LEU A 49 -18.18 -12.60 -9.43
CA LEU A 49 -19.04 -11.53 -8.96
C LEU A 49 -18.72 -10.22 -9.68
N LYS A 50 -19.73 -9.35 -9.84
CA LYS A 50 -19.54 -7.98 -10.32
C LYS A 50 -18.82 -7.16 -9.25
N LYS A 51 -17.51 -7.04 -9.39
CA LYS A 51 -16.61 -6.53 -8.34
C LYS A 51 -15.93 -5.22 -8.73
N MET A 52 -15.64 -4.43 -7.70
CA MET A 52 -14.84 -3.22 -7.80
C MET A 52 -13.72 -3.27 -6.77
N ILE A 53 -12.50 -2.93 -7.20
CA ILE A 53 -11.32 -2.92 -6.32
C ILE A 53 -10.85 -1.50 -6.15
N VAL A 54 -10.68 -1.08 -4.90
CA VAL A 54 -10.26 0.28 -4.58
C VAL A 54 -9.17 0.30 -3.50
N ALA A 55 -8.40 1.39 -3.48
CA ALA A 55 -7.42 1.66 -2.45
C ALA A 55 -7.37 3.17 -2.13
N PRO A 56 -6.86 3.57 -0.94
CA PRO A 56 -6.80 4.98 -0.55
C PRO A 56 -5.80 5.80 -1.37
N THR A 57 -4.76 5.19 -1.92
CA THR A 57 -3.69 5.90 -2.66
C THR A 57 -3.56 5.41 -4.08
N GLY A 58 -3.04 6.30 -4.98
CA GLY A 58 -2.81 5.94 -6.39
C GLY A 58 -1.83 4.78 -6.55
N VAL A 59 -0.77 4.73 -5.74
CA VAL A 59 0.23 3.65 -5.79
C VAL A 59 -0.38 2.32 -5.35
N ALA A 60 -1.12 2.28 -4.25
CA ALA A 60 -1.81 1.07 -3.80
C ALA A 60 -2.82 0.59 -4.85
N ALA A 61 -3.64 1.50 -5.39
CA ALA A 61 -4.62 1.18 -6.43
C ALA A 61 -3.98 0.57 -7.69
N LEU A 62 -2.85 1.11 -8.14
CA LEU A 62 -2.12 0.57 -9.29
C LEU A 62 -1.53 -0.82 -9.02
N ASN A 63 -1.06 -1.08 -7.81
CA ASN A 63 -0.48 -2.38 -7.43
C ASN A 63 -1.50 -3.51 -7.47
N ILE A 64 -2.76 -3.23 -7.12
CA ILE A 64 -3.85 -4.23 -7.11
C ILE A 64 -4.68 -4.24 -8.41
N GLY A 65 -4.32 -3.40 -9.40
CA GLY A 65 -5.10 -3.25 -10.63
C GLY A 65 -6.49 -2.66 -10.39
N GLY A 66 -6.62 -1.75 -9.43
CA GLY A 66 -7.87 -1.09 -9.05
C GLY A 66 -7.83 0.43 -9.25
N ASN A 67 -8.74 1.13 -8.59
CA ASN A 67 -8.84 2.59 -8.59
C ASN A 67 -8.64 3.17 -7.20
N THR A 68 -8.33 4.47 -7.14
CA THR A 68 -8.44 5.17 -5.86
C THR A 68 -9.92 5.31 -5.47
N ILE A 69 -10.20 5.26 -4.16
CA ILE A 69 -11.56 5.45 -3.61
C ILE A 69 -12.19 6.73 -4.19
N ASN A 70 -11.46 7.85 -4.12
CA ASN A 70 -11.95 9.13 -4.63
C ASN A 70 -12.33 9.07 -6.12
N SER A 71 -11.55 8.37 -6.95
CA SER A 71 -11.85 8.23 -8.37
C SER A 71 -13.02 7.29 -8.64
N ALA A 72 -13.05 6.13 -7.97
CA ALA A 72 -14.06 5.11 -8.18
C ALA A 72 -15.46 5.57 -7.76
N PHE A 73 -15.55 6.25 -6.62
CA PHE A 73 -16.81 6.76 -6.07
C PHE A 73 -17.09 8.22 -6.40
N ARG A 74 -16.17 8.91 -7.08
CA ARG A 74 -16.28 10.35 -7.42
C ARG A 74 -16.42 11.23 -6.17
N ILE A 75 -15.77 10.84 -5.08
CA ILE A 75 -15.79 11.55 -3.81
C ILE A 75 -14.71 12.63 -3.84
N GLY A 76 -15.04 13.84 -3.38
CA GLY A 76 -14.09 14.94 -3.20
C GLY A 76 -13.06 14.68 -2.11
N PHE A 77 -12.21 15.69 -1.86
CA PHE A 77 -11.15 15.63 -0.85
C PHE A 77 -11.54 16.34 0.45
N ASP A 78 -12.81 16.62 0.63
CA ASP A 78 -13.30 17.25 1.85
C ASP A 78 -13.10 16.35 3.08
N THR A 79 -12.94 16.95 4.24
CA THR A 79 -12.73 16.24 5.51
C THR A 79 -13.89 15.27 5.79
N ILE A 80 -15.13 15.74 5.60
CA ILE A 80 -16.35 14.93 5.62
C ILE A 80 -17.05 15.19 4.28
N PRO A 81 -16.94 14.26 3.31
CA PRO A 81 -17.51 14.45 1.99
C PRO A 81 -19.04 14.46 2.01
N GLU A 82 -19.65 15.40 1.31
CA GLU A 82 -21.10 15.37 1.02
C GLU A 82 -21.37 14.52 -0.21
N ILE A 83 -22.24 13.53 -0.07
CA ILE A 83 -22.55 12.59 -1.14
C ILE A 83 -23.92 12.92 -1.72
N THR A 84 -23.94 13.11 -3.03
CA THR A 84 -25.18 13.34 -3.80
C THR A 84 -25.30 12.31 -4.93
N LYS A 85 -26.53 12.06 -5.34
CA LYS A 85 -26.79 11.14 -6.45
C LYS A 85 -26.18 11.67 -7.75
N SER A 86 -25.32 10.86 -8.36
CA SER A 86 -24.71 11.23 -9.64
C SER A 86 -25.77 11.38 -10.75
N LYS A 87 -25.60 12.40 -11.60
CA LYS A 87 -26.41 12.59 -12.80
C LYS A 87 -25.99 11.70 -13.96
N ASP A 88 -24.86 11.00 -13.87
CA ASP A 88 -24.39 10.06 -14.89
C ASP A 88 -25.12 8.71 -14.74
N PRO A 89 -25.97 8.30 -15.67
CA PRO A 89 -26.71 7.05 -15.56
C PRO A 89 -25.81 5.82 -15.55
N ARG A 90 -24.66 5.85 -16.26
CA ARG A 90 -23.71 4.73 -16.31
C ARG A 90 -23.07 4.48 -14.95
N PHE A 91 -22.69 5.56 -14.25
CA PHE A 91 -22.18 5.45 -12.90
C PHE A 91 -23.22 4.91 -11.92
N GLY A 92 -24.46 5.40 -12.02
CA GLY A 92 -25.57 4.87 -11.22
C GLY A 92 -25.82 3.38 -11.45
N LYS A 93 -25.78 2.93 -12.71
CA LYS A 93 -25.93 1.51 -13.04
C LYS A 93 -24.76 0.66 -12.54
N LEU A 94 -23.53 1.16 -12.64
CA LEU A 94 -22.35 0.50 -12.08
C LEU A 94 -22.55 0.20 -10.59
N LEU A 95 -22.88 1.22 -9.79
CA LEU A 95 -23.06 1.04 -8.33
C LEU A 95 -24.27 0.18 -8.00
N LYS A 96 -25.35 0.27 -8.82
CA LYS A 96 -26.56 -0.54 -8.62
C LYS A 96 -26.29 -2.03 -8.81
N ASN A 97 -25.44 -2.40 -9.76
CA ASN A 97 -25.13 -3.80 -10.09
C ASN A 97 -23.88 -4.35 -9.41
N LEU A 98 -23.19 -3.54 -8.59
CA LEU A 98 -22.03 -3.99 -7.84
C LEU A 98 -22.44 -5.03 -6.78
N GLU A 99 -21.73 -6.17 -6.75
CA GLU A 99 -21.98 -7.28 -5.81
C GLU A 99 -20.89 -7.39 -4.75
N LEU A 100 -19.65 -7.01 -5.10
CA LEU A 100 -18.50 -7.07 -4.19
C LEU A 100 -17.63 -5.81 -4.32
N LEU A 101 -17.40 -5.16 -3.19
CA LEU A 101 -16.41 -4.07 -3.04
C LEU A 101 -15.20 -4.61 -2.30
N ILE A 102 -14.03 -4.56 -2.95
CA ILE A 102 -12.74 -4.90 -2.32
C ILE A 102 -12.02 -3.60 -2.00
N ILE A 103 -11.64 -3.39 -0.74
CA ILE A 103 -10.91 -2.22 -0.26
C ILE A 103 -9.55 -2.69 0.27
N ASP A 104 -8.48 -2.41 -0.46
CA ASP A 104 -7.11 -2.69 0.02
C ASP A 104 -6.54 -1.50 0.81
N GLU A 105 -5.59 -1.78 1.70
CA GLU A 105 -4.99 -0.78 2.60
C GLU A 105 -6.04 0.01 3.40
N ILE A 106 -7.07 -0.69 3.93
CA ILE A 106 -8.19 -0.07 4.70
C ILE A 106 -7.68 0.71 5.91
N SER A 107 -6.52 0.37 6.47
CA SER A 107 -5.86 1.09 7.57
C SER A 107 -5.64 2.57 7.28
N MET A 108 -5.51 2.95 6.02
CA MET A 108 -5.34 4.34 5.58
C MET A 108 -6.68 5.02 5.20
N VAL A 109 -7.80 4.33 5.33
CA VAL A 109 -9.14 4.87 5.02
C VAL A 109 -9.73 5.52 6.26
N ARG A 110 -10.03 6.82 6.17
CA ARG A 110 -10.66 7.56 7.27
C ARG A 110 -12.13 7.14 7.46
N ALA A 111 -12.64 7.19 8.69
CA ALA A 111 -14.04 6.92 9.01
C ALA A 111 -15.02 7.72 8.13
N PRO A 112 -14.85 9.05 7.93
CA PRO A 112 -15.71 9.81 7.02
C PRO A 112 -15.68 9.32 5.57
N MET A 113 -14.56 8.78 5.11
CA MET A 113 -14.42 8.25 3.75
C MET A 113 -15.16 6.92 3.60
N LEU A 114 -15.12 6.05 4.61
CA LEU A 114 -15.88 4.80 4.60
C LEU A 114 -17.38 5.06 4.60
N ASP A 115 -17.84 6.04 5.41
CA ASP A 115 -19.24 6.48 5.40
C ASP A 115 -19.65 7.05 4.04
N ALA A 116 -18.79 7.83 3.41
CA ALA A 116 -19.05 8.37 2.08
C ALA A 116 -19.20 7.28 1.01
N ILE A 117 -18.40 6.20 1.08
CA ILE A 117 -18.54 5.01 0.23
C ILE A 117 -19.91 4.35 0.48
N SER A 118 -20.24 4.07 1.74
CA SER A 118 -21.53 3.47 2.13
C SER A 118 -22.70 4.30 1.64
N GLN A 119 -22.69 5.60 1.90
CA GLN A 119 -23.74 6.53 1.48
C GLN A 119 -23.89 6.60 -0.04
N SER A 120 -22.77 6.59 -0.79
CA SER A 120 -22.81 6.56 -2.24
C SER A 120 -23.52 5.31 -2.76
N LEU A 121 -23.23 4.14 -2.19
CA LEU A 121 -23.88 2.88 -2.54
C LEU A 121 -25.39 2.91 -2.16
N GLN A 122 -25.73 3.35 -0.96
CA GLN A 122 -27.12 3.48 -0.50
C GLN A 122 -27.97 4.32 -1.45
N ILE A 123 -27.48 5.51 -1.82
CA ILE A 123 -28.22 6.46 -2.68
C ILE A 123 -28.42 5.90 -4.09
N HIS A 124 -27.40 5.28 -4.69
CA HIS A 124 -27.48 4.79 -6.06
C HIS A 124 -28.25 3.48 -6.18
N ARG A 125 -28.22 2.64 -5.14
CA ARG A 125 -28.96 1.36 -5.07
C ARG A 125 -30.38 1.53 -4.55
N ASN A 126 -30.70 2.70 -3.99
CA ASN A 126 -31.95 2.96 -3.29
C ASN A 126 -32.21 1.94 -2.16
N ASN A 127 -31.14 1.62 -1.41
CA ASN A 127 -31.13 0.67 -0.32
C ASN A 127 -30.44 1.33 0.89
N THR A 128 -31.09 1.35 2.04
CA THR A 128 -30.62 2.01 3.28
C THR A 128 -29.71 1.14 4.13
N GLU A 129 -29.57 -0.15 3.81
CA GLU A 129 -28.61 -1.01 4.49
C GLU A 129 -27.17 -0.48 4.33
N PRO A 130 -26.28 -0.73 5.29
CA PRO A 130 -24.86 -0.36 5.15
C PRO A 130 -24.31 -0.79 3.79
N PHE A 131 -23.54 0.08 3.15
CA PHE A 131 -23.01 -0.13 1.79
C PHE A 131 -24.07 -0.48 0.72
N GLY A 132 -25.33 -0.12 0.96
CA GLY A 132 -26.44 -0.43 0.04
C GLY A 132 -26.65 -1.92 -0.22
N GLY A 133 -26.30 -2.78 0.74
CA GLY A 133 -26.41 -4.23 0.61
C GLY A 133 -25.29 -4.89 -0.23
N VAL A 134 -24.18 -4.19 -0.51
CA VAL A 134 -23.00 -4.75 -1.23
C VAL A 134 -22.10 -5.47 -0.25
N ASN A 135 -21.60 -6.65 -0.62
CA ASN A 135 -20.55 -7.35 0.12
C ASN A 135 -19.26 -6.52 0.12
N VAL A 136 -18.57 -6.45 1.26
CA VAL A 136 -17.33 -5.71 1.42
C VAL A 136 -16.23 -6.64 1.92
N LEU A 137 -15.13 -6.72 1.18
CA LEU A 137 -13.88 -7.34 1.62
C LEU A 137 -12.86 -6.23 1.85
N ALA A 138 -12.63 -5.88 3.10
CA ALA A 138 -11.63 -4.91 3.52
C ALA A 138 -10.33 -5.61 3.92
N CYS A 139 -9.20 -5.11 3.44
CA CYS A 139 -7.89 -5.69 3.72
C CYS A 139 -6.90 -4.62 4.19
N GLY A 140 -6.11 -4.92 5.23
CA GLY A 140 -5.08 -4.01 5.72
C GLY A 140 -4.48 -4.46 7.04
N ASP A 141 -3.45 -3.75 7.48
CA ASP A 141 -2.83 -3.93 8.80
C ASP A 141 -2.93 -2.61 9.56
N LEU A 142 -3.80 -2.57 10.59
CA LEU A 142 -4.05 -1.37 11.38
C LEU A 142 -2.81 -0.84 12.11
N PHE A 143 -1.86 -1.72 12.42
CA PHE A 143 -0.61 -1.33 13.07
C PHE A 143 0.43 -0.74 12.11
N GLN A 144 0.13 -0.67 10.80
CA GLN A 144 0.93 0.09 9.84
C GLN A 144 0.57 1.58 9.91
N LEU A 145 0.80 2.32 8.82
CA LEU A 145 0.55 3.76 8.83
C LEU A 145 -0.93 4.08 8.94
N PRO A 146 -1.30 5.03 9.81
CA PRO A 146 -2.68 5.48 9.99
C PRO A 146 -3.16 6.31 8.79
N PRO A 147 -4.47 6.62 8.73
CA PRO A 147 -4.99 7.61 7.79
C PRO A 147 -4.29 8.95 7.97
N VAL A 148 -3.98 9.61 6.84
CA VAL A 148 -3.39 10.96 6.89
C VAL A 148 -4.50 11.97 7.21
N VAL A 149 -4.36 12.67 8.34
CA VAL A 149 -5.24 13.75 8.78
C VAL A 149 -4.41 15.01 8.98
N GLN A 150 -4.84 16.14 8.43
CA GLN A 150 -4.18 17.41 8.66
C GLN A 150 -4.73 18.03 9.96
N GLY A 151 -3.90 18.73 10.73
CA GLY A 151 -4.30 19.22 12.06
C GLY A 151 -5.59 20.05 12.10
N HIS A 152 -5.92 20.76 11.00
CA HIS A 152 -7.18 21.50 10.92
C HIS A 152 -8.42 20.60 10.66
N GLU A 153 -8.24 19.36 10.23
CA GLU A 153 -9.30 18.39 9.98
C GLU A 153 -9.69 17.61 11.23
N GLU A 154 -8.77 17.46 12.19
CA GLU A 154 -8.95 16.63 13.39
C GLU A 154 -10.21 17.00 14.16
N ASN A 155 -10.36 18.29 14.52
CA ASN A 155 -11.53 18.76 15.26
C ASN A 155 -12.85 18.45 14.54
N THR A 156 -12.84 18.51 13.21
CA THR A 156 -14.03 18.22 12.38
C THR A 156 -14.37 16.73 12.43
N ILE A 157 -13.35 15.86 12.36
CA ILE A 157 -13.56 14.41 12.43
C ILE A 157 -14.02 14.01 13.83
N TYR A 158 -13.31 14.42 14.88
CA TYR A 158 -13.65 14.09 16.27
C TYR A 158 -14.96 14.70 16.76
N SER A 159 -15.53 15.71 16.06
CA SER A 159 -16.89 16.20 16.37
C SER A 159 -17.99 15.19 16.01
N LYS A 160 -17.68 14.16 15.19
CA LYS A 160 -18.66 13.22 14.65
C LYS A 160 -18.27 11.75 14.81
N TYR A 161 -16.99 11.46 14.96
CA TYR A 161 -16.43 10.11 15.05
C TYR A 161 -15.56 9.99 16.29
N ASP A 162 -15.53 8.79 16.89
CA ASP A 162 -14.71 8.54 18.09
C ASP A 162 -13.21 8.51 17.75
N SER A 163 -12.87 8.06 16.54
CA SER A 163 -11.50 8.10 16.00
C SER A 163 -11.47 8.37 14.49
N VAL A 164 -10.29 8.46 13.93
CA VAL A 164 -10.06 8.62 12.48
C VAL A 164 -10.20 7.31 11.70
N TYR A 165 -10.19 6.19 12.38
CA TYR A 165 -10.09 4.86 11.77
C TYR A 165 -11.42 4.38 11.20
N PHE A 166 -11.33 3.51 10.20
CA PHE A 166 -12.50 2.97 9.50
C PHE A 166 -13.51 2.27 10.42
N PHE A 167 -13.04 1.64 11.50
CA PHE A 167 -13.92 0.92 12.43
C PHE A 167 -14.79 1.86 13.29
N ASP A 168 -14.51 3.16 13.30
CA ASP A 168 -15.35 4.17 13.91
C ASP A 168 -16.28 4.88 12.93
N ALA A 169 -16.29 4.46 11.65
CA ALA A 169 -17.30 4.87 10.70
C ALA A 169 -18.71 4.45 11.17
N LEU A 170 -19.68 5.36 11.02
CA LEU A 170 -21.07 5.09 11.41
C LEU A 170 -21.62 3.89 10.65
N SER A 171 -21.35 3.83 9.36
CA SER A 171 -21.74 2.70 8.50
C SER A 171 -21.13 1.37 8.92
N PHE A 172 -19.92 1.35 9.47
CA PHE A 172 -19.31 0.13 10.00
C PHE A 172 -19.98 -0.30 11.31
N LYS A 173 -20.29 0.64 12.20
CA LYS A 173 -20.98 0.37 13.48
C LYS A 173 -22.41 -0.15 13.28
N GLU A 174 -23.02 0.10 12.14
CA GLU A 174 -24.36 -0.42 11.79
C GLU A 174 -24.32 -1.87 11.27
N ILE A 175 -23.14 -2.43 10.94
CA ILE A 175 -23.02 -3.83 10.50
C ILE A 175 -23.21 -4.76 11.70
N LYS A 176 -24.18 -5.67 11.59
CA LYS A 176 -24.57 -6.54 12.72
C LYS A 176 -23.49 -7.56 13.09
N ASP A 177 -22.92 -8.24 12.09
CA ASP A 177 -22.00 -9.36 12.28
C ASP A 177 -20.80 -9.26 11.34
N PRO A 178 -19.87 -8.27 11.55
CA PRO A 178 -18.67 -8.20 10.74
C PRO A 178 -17.76 -9.41 11.03
N ILE A 179 -17.15 -9.95 9.99
CA ILE A 179 -16.30 -11.13 10.05
C ILE A 179 -14.82 -10.71 10.02
N PHE A 180 -14.02 -11.29 10.90
CA PHE A 180 -12.62 -10.92 11.07
C PHE A 180 -11.73 -12.13 10.83
N PHE A 181 -10.71 -11.95 9.97
CA PHE A 181 -9.66 -12.95 9.76
C PHE A 181 -8.28 -12.30 9.94
N GLU A 182 -7.38 -12.97 10.66
CA GLU A 182 -5.99 -12.56 10.79
C GLU A 182 -5.05 -13.62 10.22
N LEU A 183 -4.19 -13.20 9.26
CA LEU A 183 -3.09 -14.02 8.78
C LEU A 183 -1.90 -13.87 9.74
N THR A 184 -1.57 -14.93 10.44
CA THR A 184 -0.54 -14.92 11.50
C THR A 184 0.85 -15.36 11.03
N LYS A 185 0.94 -16.13 9.93
CA LYS A 185 2.21 -16.60 9.39
C LYS A 185 2.83 -15.60 8.42
N SER A 186 4.06 -15.16 8.69
CA SER A 186 4.82 -14.33 7.75
C SER A 186 5.59 -15.18 6.75
N PHE A 187 5.39 -14.90 5.45
CA PHE A 187 6.20 -15.47 4.38
C PHE A 187 7.45 -14.61 4.08
N ARG A 188 7.52 -13.41 4.62
CA ARG A 188 8.65 -12.50 4.41
C ARG A 188 9.80 -12.79 5.34
N GLN A 189 9.52 -13.08 6.61
CA GLN A 189 10.49 -13.39 7.66
C GLN A 189 10.54 -14.89 7.97
N GLU A 190 10.22 -15.76 7.00
CA GLU A 190 10.17 -17.22 7.18
C GLU A 190 11.53 -17.84 7.57
N GLU A 191 12.64 -17.12 7.28
CA GLU A 191 14.00 -17.55 7.59
C GLU A 191 14.54 -16.96 8.89
N ASP A 192 13.80 -16.07 9.60
CA ASP A 192 14.26 -15.37 10.81
C ASP A 192 13.13 -15.20 11.83
N ASP A 193 12.89 -16.25 12.61
CA ASP A 193 11.86 -16.27 13.67
C ASP A 193 12.13 -15.21 14.75
N VAL A 194 13.40 -14.91 15.02
CA VAL A 194 13.79 -13.90 16.02
C VAL A 194 13.38 -12.51 15.53
N PHE A 195 13.66 -12.22 14.28
CA PHE A 195 13.26 -10.94 13.70
C PHE A 195 11.74 -10.78 13.63
N TYR A 196 11.05 -11.88 13.28
CA TYR A 196 9.58 -11.89 13.27
C TYR A 196 9.00 -11.58 14.66
N GLU A 197 9.54 -12.20 15.74
CA GLU A 197 9.17 -11.91 17.13
C GLU A 197 9.37 -10.42 17.46
N LEU A 198 10.56 -9.87 17.14
CA LEU A 198 10.89 -8.47 17.41
C LEU A 198 9.96 -7.52 16.67
N LEU A 199 9.64 -7.81 15.40
CA LEU A 199 8.69 -7.02 14.60
C LEU A 199 7.28 -7.05 15.19
N ASN A 200 6.80 -8.21 15.65
CA ASN A 200 5.51 -8.32 16.30
C ASN A 200 5.45 -7.56 17.62
N ASN A 201 6.53 -7.57 18.40
CA ASN A 201 6.61 -6.77 19.61
C ASN A 201 6.52 -5.27 19.32
N VAL A 202 7.21 -4.78 18.28
CA VAL A 202 7.10 -3.38 17.83
C VAL A 202 5.70 -3.08 17.31
N ARG A 203 5.13 -3.99 16.51
CA ARG A 203 3.77 -3.88 15.95
C ARG A 203 2.73 -3.71 17.05
N LEU A 204 2.74 -4.58 18.05
CA LEU A 204 1.73 -4.63 19.11
C LEU A 204 2.04 -3.69 20.30
N GLY A 205 3.22 -3.09 20.34
CA GLY A 205 3.64 -2.22 21.44
C GLY A 205 3.96 -2.97 22.75
N ILE A 206 4.41 -4.22 22.65
CA ILE A 206 4.68 -5.09 23.80
C ILE A 206 6.19 -5.30 24.01
N ASN A 207 6.63 -5.45 25.25
CA ASN A 207 8.03 -5.70 25.63
C ASN A 207 9.05 -4.77 24.93
N LEU A 208 8.68 -3.50 24.72
CA LEU A 208 9.40 -2.56 23.85
C LEU A 208 10.83 -2.30 24.30
N GLU A 209 11.10 -2.16 25.60
CA GLU A 209 12.46 -1.88 26.10
C GLU A 209 13.44 -2.99 25.69
N ASN A 210 13.09 -4.25 25.94
CA ASN A 210 13.93 -5.37 25.56
C ASN A 210 14.04 -5.51 24.03
N THR A 211 12.94 -5.32 23.32
CA THR A 211 12.88 -5.40 21.85
C THR A 211 13.77 -4.35 21.19
N VAL A 212 13.65 -3.09 21.61
CA VAL A 212 14.45 -1.97 21.08
C VAL A 212 15.94 -2.19 21.39
N ASN A 213 16.29 -2.64 22.60
CA ASN A 213 17.68 -2.94 22.95
C ASN A 213 18.27 -4.09 22.09
N ARG A 214 17.49 -5.15 21.80
CA ARG A 214 17.93 -6.25 20.93
C ARG A 214 18.13 -5.78 19.49
N ILE A 215 17.21 -4.98 18.95
CA ILE A 215 17.32 -4.40 17.60
C ILE A 215 18.55 -3.48 17.53
N ASN A 216 18.74 -2.56 18.48
CA ASN A 216 19.88 -1.64 18.49
C ASN A 216 21.21 -2.40 18.55
N LYS A 217 21.31 -3.38 19.45
CA LYS A 217 22.54 -4.17 19.59
C LYS A 217 22.96 -4.88 18.29
N HIS A 218 22.00 -5.25 17.45
CA HIS A 218 22.24 -5.98 16.22
C HIS A 218 22.38 -5.07 15.00
N CYS A 219 21.53 -4.03 14.92
CA CYS A 219 21.37 -3.24 13.71
C CYS A 219 22.03 -1.86 13.75
N TYR A 220 22.48 -1.38 14.94
CA TYR A 220 23.13 -0.07 15.04
C TYR A 220 24.63 -0.23 15.20
N ASP A 221 25.36 0.22 14.19
CA ASP A 221 26.82 0.36 14.24
C ASP A 221 27.19 1.77 13.75
N PRO A 222 27.66 2.66 14.65
CA PRO A 222 28.03 4.03 14.27
C PRO A 222 29.26 4.10 13.36
N THR A 223 29.98 3.01 13.16
CA THR A 223 31.16 2.94 12.28
C THR A 223 30.81 2.42 10.87
N LEU A 224 29.62 1.86 10.69
CA LEU A 224 29.18 1.31 9.43
C LEU A 224 28.82 2.45 8.45
N GLU A 225 29.44 2.45 7.28
CA GLU A 225 28.98 3.30 6.19
C GLU A 225 27.58 2.85 5.75
N VAL A 226 26.66 3.82 5.61
CA VAL A 226 25.24 3.57 5.25
C VAL A 226 25.11 2.95 3.84
N GLU A 227 26.13 2.99 3.00
CA GLU A 227 26.22 2.24 1.76
C GLU A 227 26.68 0.79 2.04
N PRO A 228 26.07 -0.20 1.39
CA PRO A 228 25.25 -0.16 0.15
C PRO A 228 23.73 -0.10 0.33
N PHE A 229 23.22 0.15 1.53
CA PHE A 229 21.81 0.03 1.86
C PHE A 229 20.95 1.14 1.22
N MET A 230 19.66 0.83 0.96
CA MET A 230 18.67 1.85 0.68
C MET A 230 18.27 2.55 1.98
N THR A 231 18.24 3.87 1.99
CA THR A 231 17.82 4.63 3.18
C THR A 231 16.30 4.83 3.20
N LEU A 232 15.64 4.36 4.27
CA LEU A 232 14.24 4.61 4.56
C LEU A 232 14.13 5.83 5.47
N THR A 233 13.52 6.93 5.00
CA THR A 233 13.41 8.15 5.78
C THR A 233 11.98 8.45 6.18
N SER A 234 11.80 9.15 7.30
CA SER A 234 10.48 9.62 7.74
C SER A 234 9.95 10.79 6.91
N ARG A 235 10.82 11.58 6.24
CA ARG A 235 10.47 12.83 5.54
C ARG A 235 10.83 12.79 4.06
N LYS A 236 9.91 13.29 3.20
CA LYS A 236 10.07 13.35 1.75
C LYS A 236 11.31 14.16 1.33
N ASN A 237 11.48 15.37 1.90
CA ASN A 237 12.60 16.23 1.54
C ASN A 237 13.94 15.54 1.80
N LYS A 238 14.09 14.83 2.92
CA LYS A 238 15.31 14.09 3.25
C LYS A 238 15.62 13.00 2.21
N ALA A 239 14.60 12.25 1.77
CA ALA A 239 14.79 11.24 0.72
C ALA A 239 15.21 11.86 -0.62
N GLU A 240 14.60 12.99 -0.99
CA GLU A 240 14.93 13.73 -2.20
C GLU A 240 16.35 14.30 -2.13
N ASP A 241 16.73 14.91 -1.01
CA ASP A 241 18.07 15.46 -0.78
C ASP A 241 19.16 14.38 -0.89
N ILE A 242 18.95 13.21 -0.26
CA ILE A 242 19.89 12.09 -0.38
C ILE A 242 20.05 11.66 -1.85
N ASN A 243 18.94 11.45 -2.55
CA ASN A 243 18.96 11.00 -3.95
C ASN A 243 19.64 12.03 -4.87
N LEU A 244 19.31 13.29 -4.74
CA LEU A 244 19.90 14.37 -5.54
C LEU A 244 21.38 14.56 -5.23
N HIS A 245 21.76 14.55 -3.94
CA HIS A 245 23.15 14.64 -3.52
C HIS A 245 23.99 13.50 -4.11
N LYS A 246 23.53 12.26 -4.00
CA LYS A 246 24.22 11.09 -4.55
C LYS A 246 24.30 11.14 -6.08
N LEU A 247 23.23 11.57 -6.75
CA LEU A 247 23.24 11.73 -8.21
C LEU A 247 24.20 12.83 -8.66
N SER A 248 24.27 13.96 -7.92
CA SER A 248 25.15 15.07 -8.26
C SER A 248 26.64 14.73 -8.11
N HIS A 249 27.00 13.86 -7.15
CA HIS A 249 28.37 13.38 -6.92
C HIS A 249 28.79 12.22 -7.83
N ASN A 250 27.93 11.80 -8.73
CA ASN A 250 28.27 10.86 -9.79
C ASN A 250 28.79 11.65 -11.00
N ASP A 251 30.03 11.42 -11.40
CA ASP A 251 30.74 12.18 -12.47
C ASP A 251 30.27 11.85 -13.89
N ASN A 252 29.44 10.81 -14.07
CA ASN A 252 28.90 10.46 -15.38
C ASN A 252 27.88 11.50 -15.88
N GLU A 253 27.69 11.53 -17.21
CA GLU A 253 26.71 12.40 -17.85
C GLU A 253 25.29 12.08 -17.44
N GLU A 254 24.48 13.12 -17.15
CA GLU A 254 23.08 12.97 -16.78
C GLU A 254 22.20 12.88 -18.02
N GLU A 255 21.38 11.86 -18.06
CA GLU A 255 20.29 11.74 -19.03
C GLU A 255 18.95 12.03 -18.37
N THR A 256 18.15 12.89 -19.01
CA THR A 256 16.77 13.18 -18.63
C THR A 256 15.83 12.51 -19.63
N ILE A 257 15.03 11.60 -19.13
CA ILE A 257 14.17 10.75 -19.96
C ILE A 257 12.69 11.06 -19.66
N PRO A 258 11.96 11.71 -20.60
CA PRO A 258 10.56 12.04 -20.40
C PRO A 258 9.67 10.80 -20.48
N SER A 259 8.57 10.83 -19.72
CA SER A 259 7.46 9.86 -19.83
C SER A 259 6.69 10.04 -21.17
N LYS A 260 5.83 9.06 -21.48
CA LYS A 260 4.80 9.20 -22.51
C LYS A 260 3.44 9.07 -21.84
N GLU A 261 2.59 10.05 -22.03
CA GLU A 261 1.31 10.15 -21.33
C GLU A 261 0.14 10.24 -22.32
N LYS A 262 -1.01 9.68 -21.94
CA LYS A 262 -2.30 9.86 -22.59
C LYS A 262 -3.37 10.13 -21.54
N GLY A 263 -4.27 11.09 -21.81
CA GLY A 263 -5.29 11.51 -20.86
C GLY A 263 -4.71 12.37 -19.72
N GLU A 264 -5.55 12.66 -18.73
CA GLU A 264 -5.15 13.51 -17.58
C GLU A 264 -4.58 12.66 -16.45
N LEU A 265 -3.40 13.04 -15.96
CA LEU A 265 -2.69 12.40 -14.85
C LEU A 265 -2.19 13.46 -13.86
N LYS A 266 -2.47 13.27 -12.59
CA LYS A 266 -1.95 14.13 -11.51
C LYS A 266 -0.56 13.65 -11.09
N GLU A 267 0.34 14.58 -10.76
CA GLU A 267 1.71 14.29 -10.34
C GLU A 267 1.79 13.29 -9.18
N ASN A 268 0.91 13.46 -8.19
CA ASN A 268 0.89 12.61 -7.00
C ASN A 268 0.41 11.17 -7.27
N ASP A 269 -0.27 10.94 -8.40
CA ASP A 269 -0.77 9.62 -8.81
C ASP A 269 0.25 8.85 -9.66
N LEU A 270 1.38 9.48 -10.03
CA LEU A 270 2.35 8.85 -10.91
C LEU A 270 3.22 7.82 -10.17
N PRO A 271 3.37 6.63 -10.73
CA PRO A 271 4.21 5.58 -10.14
C PRO A 271 5.71 5.89 -10.31
N ALA A 272 6.09 6.59 -11.37
CA ALA A 272 7.45 6.97 -11.73
C ALA A 272 7.54 8.47 -12.02
N PRO A 273 8.74 9.09 -11.99
CA PRO A 273 8.92 10.48 -12.36
C PRO A 273 8.52 10.74 -13.82
N ARG A 274 7.88 11.89 -14.10
CA ARG A 274 7.64 12.35 -15.47
C ARG A 274 8.94 12.52 -16.25
N GLU A 275 9.92 13.08 -15.60
CA GLU A 275 11.28 13.20 -16.09
C GLU A 275 12.20 12.32 -15.23
N LEU A 276 12.60 11.19 -15.76
CA LEU A 276 13.54 10.30 -15.11
C LEU A 276 14.96 10.80 -15.35
N LYS A 277 15.59 11.38 -14.32
CA LYS A 277 16.99 11.80 -14.33
C LYS A 277 17.86 10.69 -13.80
N ILE A 278 18.76 10.21 -14.62
CA ILE A 278 19.67 9.11 -14.27
C ILE A 278 21.06 9.35 -14.85
N LYS A 279 22.04 8.69 -14.26
CA LYS A 279 23.41 8.61 -14.75
C LYS A 279 23.84 7.14 -14.78
N LYS A 280 24.84 6.83 -15.59
CA LYS A 280 25.55 5.54 -15.46
C LYS A 280 26.06 5.40 -14.03
N ASP A 281 26.07 4.20 -13.51
CA ASP A 281 26.43 3.83 -12.13
C ASP A 281 25.48 4.40 -11.04
N ALA A 282 24.34 5.02 -11.43
CA ALA A 282 23.33 5.42 -10.47
C ALA A 282 22.62 4.20 -9.88
N LYS A 283 22.37 4.24 -8.56
CA LYS A 283 21.52 3.26 -7.88
C LYS A 283 20.05 3.58 -8.18
N VAL A 284 19.32 2.56 -8.62
CA VAL A 284 17.89 2.66 -8.94
C VAL A 284 17.10 1.57 -8.23
N MET A 285 15.84 1.85 -7.97
CA MET A 285 14.88 0.91 -7.42
C MET A 285 13.81 0.62 -8.46
N PHE A 286 13.52 -0.65 -8.69
CA PHE A 286 12.39 -1.08 -9.50
C PHE A 286 11.07 -0.83 -8.75
N ILE A 287 10.06 -0.35 -9.48
CA ILE A 287 8.74 0.02 -8.92
C ILE A 287 7.59 -0.81 -9.48
N LYS A 288 7.91 -1.89 -10.17
CA LYS A 288 6.96 -2.87 -10.72
C LYS A 288 7.64 -4.23 -10.82
N ASN A 289 6.87 -5.30 -10.56
CA ASN A 289 7.34 -6.66 -10.79
C ASN A 289 7.57 -6.92 -12.28
N ASP A 290 8.61 -7.64 -12.59
CA ASP A 290 8.89 -8.08 -13.95
C ASP A 290 8.06 -9.33 -14.32
N SER A 291 7.52 -9.35 -15.52
CA SER A 291 6.72 -10.48 -16.01
C SER A 291 7.51 -11.78 -16.18
N GLU A 292 8.84 -11.69 -16.37
CA GLU A 292 9.76 -12.84 -16.49
C GLU A 292 10.42 -13.19 -15.15
N GLY A 293 10.06 -12.48 -14.05
CA GLY A 293 10.61 -12.75 -12.73
C GLY A 293 12.08 -12.34 -12.52
N ARG A 294 12.61 -11.43 -13.37
CA ARG A 294 14.01 -10.96 -13.26
C ARG A 294 14.24 -10.03 -12.07
N TRP A 295 13.20 -9.35 -11.62
CA TRP A 295 13.15 -8.49 -10.43
C TRP A 295 11.73 -8.35 -9.90
N VAL A 296 11.61 -7.91 -8.67
CA VAL A 296 10.34 -7.56 -8.03
C VAL A 296 10.31 -6.08 -7.64
N ASN A 297 9.15 -5.56 -7.32
CA ASN A 297 8.99 -4.21 -6.81
C ASN A 297 9.81 -4.03 -5.51
N GLY A 298 10.67 -3.02 -5.47
CA GLY A 298 11.62 -2.79 -4.37
C GLY A 298 13.05 -3.31 -4.65
N THR A 299 13.26 -4.13 -5.68
CA THR A 299 14.61 -4.60 -6.06
C THR A 299 15.49 -3.41 -6.42
N ILE A 300 16.74 -3.43 -5.91
CA ILE A 300 17.76 -2.41 -6.19
C ILE A 300 18.67 -2.89 -7.30
N GLY A 301 19.02 -1.97 -8.18
CA GLY A 301 19.99 -2.22 -9.24
C GLY A 301 20.89 -1.02 -9.49
N THR A 302 21.94 -1.24 -10.29
CA THR A 302 22.86 -0.18 -10.73
C THR A 302 22.74 0.00 -12.23
N VAL A 303 22.56 1.23 -12.68
CA VAL A 303 22.49 1.58 -14.11
C VAL A 303 23.87 1.35 -14.75
N THR A 304 23.94 0.46 -15.74
CA THR A 304 25.19 0.23 -16.49
C THR A 304 25.22 0.97 -17.82
N GLU A 305 24.04 1.27 -18.38
CA GLU A 305 23.86 2.08 -19.59
C GLU A 305 22.51 2.79 -19.52
N CYS A 306 22.48 4.12 -19.66
CA CYS A 306 21.25 4.91 -19.49
C CYS A 306 20.23 4.65 -20.60
N LEU A 307 20.60 4.88 -21.86
CA LEU A 307 19.78 4.51 -23.02
C LEU A 307 20.63 3.76 -24.05
N ASP A 308 20.05 2.71 -24.60
CA ASP A 308 20.66 2.03 -25.74
C ASP A 308 20.66 2.91 -27.01
N LYS A 309 21.42 2.53 -28.03
CA LYS A 309 21.52 3.27 -29.31
C LYS A 309 20.16 3.54 -29.95
N ASN A 310 19.16 2.70 -29.69
CA ASN A 310 17.80 2.83 -30.21
C ASN A 310 16.87 3.59 -29.25
N LYS A 311 17.35 4.06 -28.09
CA LYS A 311 16.58 4.73 -27.03
C LYS A 311 15.37 3.93 -26.53
N LYS A 312 15.46 2.58 -26.56
CA LYS A 312 14.37 1.69 -26.21
C LYS A 312 14.51 1.09 -24.80
N CYS A 313 15.72 0.84 -24.37
CA CYS A 313 15.98 0.23 -23.06
C CYS A 313 17.11 0.93 -22.29
N ILE A 314 17.03 0.80 -20.98
CA ILE A 314 18.10 1.10 -20.02
C ILE A 314 18.69 -0.25 -19.61
N LYS A 315 19.99 -0.32 -19.35
CA LYS A 315 20.60 -1.52 -18.80
C LYS A 315 20.86 -1.33 -17.31
N VAL A 316 20.33 -2.25 -16.52
CA VAL A 316 20.46 -2.25 -15.06
C VAL A 316 21.06 -3.58 -14.60
N LYS A 317 22.07 -3.51 -13.75
CA LYS A 317 22.68 -4.66 -13.12
C LYS A 317 21.95 -4.97 -11.82
N VAL A 318 21.43 -6.20 -11.69
CA VAL A 318 20.77 -6.75 -10.50
C VAL A 318 21.43 -8.08 -10.20
N ASP A 319 21.84 -8.33 -8.97
CA ASP A 319 22.48 -9.59 -8.51
C ASP A 319 23.60 -10.09 -9.44
N GLY A 320 24.47 -9.18 -9.85
CA GLY A 320 25.60 -9.48 -10.72
C GLY A 320 25.25 -9.64 -12.20
N ARG A 321 23.97 -9.70 -12.59
CA ARG A 321 23.50 -9.84 -13.98
C ARG A 321 22.97 -8.53 -14.53
N THR A 322 23.27 -8.24 -15.80
CA THR A 322 22.76 -7.04 -16.48
C THR A 322 21.52 -7.38 -17.27
N HIS A 323 20.44 -6.66 -16.98
CA HIS A 323 19.14 -6.80 -17.62
C HIS A 323 18.81 -5.59 -18.48
N LYS A 324 18.11 -5.84 -19.59
CA LYS A 324 17.47 -4.78 -20.38
C LYS A 324 16.15 -4.45 -19.73
N VAL A 325 15.97 -3.19 -19.39
CA VAL A 325 14.74 -2.64 -18.81
C VAL A 325 14.06 -1.82 -19.87
N GLU A 326 12.84 -2.16 -20.21
CA GLU A 326 12.00 -1.43 -21.15
C GLU A 326 11.01 -0.54 -20.42
N ARG A 327 10.34 0.36 -21.17
CA ARG A 327 9.28 1.19 -20.59
C ARG A 327 8.04 0.34 -20.32
N GLU A 328 7.52 0.47 -19.11
CA GLU A 328 6.25 -0.11 -18.71
C GLU A 328 5.10 0.90 -18.87
N GLU A 329 3.91 0.39 -19.11
CA GLU A 329 2.69 1.18 -19.19
C GLU A 329 1.82 0.91 -17.96
N TRP A 330 1.45 2.00 -17.27
CA TRP A 330 0.43 1.98 -16.23
C TRP A 330 -0.84 2.59 -16.81
N LYS A 331 -1.96 1.91 -16.61
CA LYS A 331 -3.26 2.33 -17.10
C LYS A 331 -4.13 2.73 -15.93
N LYS A 332 -4.70 3.92 -16.01
CA LYS A 332 -5.78 4.34 -15.11
C LYS A 332 -7.07 3.89 -15.76
N VAL A 333 -7.77 3.00 -15.08
CA VAL A 333 -9.04 2.47 -15.56
C VAL A 333 -10.19 3.16 -14.86
N LYS A 334 -11.35 3.15 -15.44
CA LYS A 334 -12.63 3.52 -14.86
C LYS A 334 -13.53 2.31 -14.96
N PHE A 335 -14.12 1.92 -13.85
CA PHE A 335 -15.14 0.89 -13.88
C PHE A 335 -16.40 1.42 -14.57
N THR A 336 -16.93 0.66 -15.49
CA THR A 336 -18.15 0.97 -16.24
C THR A 336 -19.00 -0.29 -16.34
N TYR A 337 -20.32 -0.11 -16.33
CA TYR A 337 -21.24 -1.22 -16.50
C TYR A 337 -21.66 -1.33 -17.98
N ASN A 338 -21.56 -2.54 -18.54
CA ASN A 338 -22.04 -2.88 -19.87
C ASN A 338 -23.44 -3.49 -19.75
N GLU A 339 -24.45 -2.84 -20.34
CA GLU A 339 -25.85 -3.29 -20.29
C GLU A 339 -26.10 -4.55 -21.13
N ASP A 340 -25.39 -4.70 -22.26
CA ASP A 340 -25.60 -5.81 -23.17
C ASP A 340 -25.02 -7.12 -22.64
N LEU A 341 -23.92 -7.02 -21.88
CA LEU A 341 -23.23 -8.17 -21.30
C LEU A 341 -23.57 -8.40 -19.82
N ASP A 342 -24.30 -7.47 -19.20
CA ASP A 342 -24.59 -7.47 -17.76
C ASP A 342 -23.32 -7.56 -16.87
N GLU A 343 -22.24 -6.88 -17.30
CA GLU A 343 -20.92 -6.95 -16.67
C GLU A 343 -20.37 -5.60 -16.25
N VAL A 344 -19.58 -5.59 -15.17
CA VAL A 344 -18.70 -4.47 -14.80
C VAL A 344 -17.35 -4.67 -15.49
N TYR A 345 -16.97 -3.75 -16.39
CA TYR A 345 -15.71 -3.79 -17.10
C TYR A 345 -14.84 -2.56 -16.86
N GLU A 346 -13.56 -2.69 -17.14
CA GLU A 346 -12.55 -1.64 -17.00
C GLU A 346 -12.37 -0.88 -18.32
N GLU A 347 -12.62 0.44 -18.31
CA GLU A 347 -12.33 1.35 -19.43
C GLU A 347 -11.05 2.13 -19.14
N VAL A 348 -10.06 2.05 -20.01
CA VAL A 348 -8.80 2.80 -19.85
C VAL A 348 -9.04 4.28 -20.16
N VAL A 349 -8.94 5.15 -19.16
CA VAL A 349 -9.16 6.61 -19.28
C VAL A 349 -7.88 7.41 -19.43
N SER A 350 -6.78 6.91 -18.91
CA SER A 350 -5.46 7.51 -19.10
C SER A 350 -4.36 6.46 -19.00
N SER A 351 -3.21 6.74 -19.59
CA SER A 351 -2.04 5.88 -19.45
C SER A 351 -0.75 6.67 -19.28
N PHE A 352 0.17 6.08 -18.52
CA PHE A 352 1.49 6.61 -18.23
C PHE A 352 2.53 5.56 -18.62
N LYS A 353 3.48 5.93 -19.48
CA LYS A 353 4.52 5.01 -19.94
C LYS A 353 5.89 5.56 -19.62
N GLN A 354 6.63 4.89 -18.74
CA GLN A 354 7.98 5.24 -18.29
C GLN A 354 8.77 3.98 -17.96
N PHE A 355 10.06 4.11 -17.78
CA PHE A 355 10.87 3.03 -17.22
C PHE A 355 10.43 2.74 -15.78
N PRO A 356 10.27 1.47 -15.39
CA PRO A 356 9.76 1.09 -14.08
C PRO A 356 10.84 1.21 -12.99
N ILE A 357 11.55 2.32 -12.97
CA ILE A 357 12.63 2.61 -12.02
C ILE A 357 12.56 4.06 -11.51
N LYS A 358 13.11 4.28 -10.33
CA LYS A 358 13.42 5.59 -9.76
C LYS A 358 14.76 5.55 -9.04
N LEU A 359 15.33 6.70 -8.68
CA LEU A 359 16.55 6.73 -7.86
C LEU A 359 16.33 5.91 -6.57
N GLY A 360 17.32 5.11 -6.21
CA GLY A 360 17.21 4.05 -5.22
C GLY A 360 18.18 4.19 -4.04
N TRP A 361 18.71 5.37 -3.74
CA TRP A 361 19.51 5.60 -2.54
C TRP A 361 18.65 5.86 -1.31
N ALA A 362 17.51 6.57 -1.48
CA ALA A 362 16.58 6.82 -0.39
C ALA A 362 15.12 6.87 -0.86
N VAL A 363 14.21 6.46 0.05
CA VAL A 363 12.76 6.52 -0.15
C VAL A 363 12.08 6.83 1.19
N THR A 364 10.89 7.43 1.15
CA THR A 364 10.12 7.61 2.39
C THR A 364 9.51 6.30 2.87
N ILE A 365 9.38 6.14 4.19
CA ILE A 365 8.74 4.98 4.82
C ILE A 365 7.33 4.77 4.27
N HIS A 366 6.56 5.84 4.05
CA HIS A 366 5.23 5.77 3.44
C HIS A 366 5.26 5.14 2.03
N LYS A 367 6.22 5.54 1.19
CA LYS A 367 6.37 4.98 -0.17
C LYS A 367 7.00 3.59 -0.19
N ALA A 368 7.63 3.19 0.90
CA ALA A 368 8.16 1.84 1.09
C ALA A 368 7.11 0.85 1.62
N GLN A 369 5.93 1.34 2.02
CA GLN A 369 4.83 0.45 2.42
C GLN A 369 4.49 -0.51 1.27
N GLY A 370 4.26 -1.77 1.58
CA GLY A 370 4.04 -2.83 0.58
C GLY A 370 5.31 -3.39 -0.07
N LEU A 371 6.47 -2.68 -0.03
CA LEU A 371 7.72 -3.17 -0.62
C LEU A 371 8.39 -4.23 0.26
N THR A 372 9.20 -5.06 -0.39
CA THR A 372 10.19 -5.93 0.27
C THR A 372 11.57 -5.55 -0.24
N LEU A 373 12.48 -5.25 0.68
CA LEU A 373 13.84 -4.83 0.38
C LEU A 373 14.82 -5.93 0.81
N GLU A 374 15.88 -6.13 0.03
CA GLU A 374 16.96 -7.05 0.39
C GLU A 374 17.74 -6.52 1.59
N SER A 375 17.97 -5.20 1.62
CA SER A 375 18.61 -4.53 2.73
C SER A 375 18.14 -3.07 2.84
N ALA A 376 18.10 -2.53 4.05
CA ALA A 376 17.71 -1.14 4.29
C ALA A 376 18.43 -0.51 5.47
N SER A 377 18.72 0.80 5.36
CA SER A 377 19.09 1.66 6.49
C SER A 377 17.89 2.49 6.91
N VAL A 378 17.49 2.39 8.17
CA VAL A 378 16.35 3.15 8.71
C VAL A 378 16.85 4.43 9.38
N ASP A 379 16.35 5.56 8.87
CA ASP A 379 16.62 6.90 9.38
C ASP A 379 15.33 7.60 9.80
N LEU A 380 14.99 7.49 11.06
CA LEU A 380 13.82 8.15 11.65
C LEU A 380 14.07 9.64 11.98
N GLY A 381 15.27 10.18 11.72
CA GLY A 381 15.63 11.55 12.07
C GLY A 381 15.53 11.79 13.59
N ASP A 382 14.80 12.84 13.98
CA ASP A 382 14.61 13.18 15.39
C ASP A 382 13.66 12.22 16.13
N GLY A 383 12.89 11.41 15.41
CA GLY A 383 11.95 10.42 15.95
C GLY A 383 10.87 10.07 14.93
N ALA A 384 10.17 8.96 15.21
CA ALA A 384 8.92 8.66 14.53
C ALA A 384 7.85 9.70 14.94
N PHE A 385 7.07 10.16 13.97
CA PHE A 385 6.01 11.15 14.21
C PHE A 385 4.60 10.61 13.94
N ALA A 386 4.50 9.39 13.44
CA ALA A 386 3.24 8.71 13.20
C ALA A 386 3.28 7.30 13.78
N THR A 387 2.13 6.84 14.26
CA THR A 387 1.95 5.45 14.71
C THR A 387 2.29 4.46 13.58
N GLY A 388 2.83 3.31 13.91
CA GLY A 388 3.23 2.28 12.95
C GLY A 388 4.46 2.61 12.09
N GLN A 389 4.99 3.85 12.13
CA GLN A 389 6.07 4.28 11.23
C GLN A 389 7.35 3.47 11.41
N ALA A 390 7.78 3.23 12.66
CA ALA A 390 8.94 2.39 12.94
C ALA A 390 8.69 0.94 12.52
N TYR A 391 7.53 0.39 12.84
CA TYR A 391 7.15 -0.96 12.42
C TYR A 391 7.18 -1.12 10.90
N VAL A 392 6.59 -0.17 10.14
CA VAL A 392 6.63 -0.21 8.67
C VAL A 392 8.06 -0.19 8.16
N ALA A 393 8.92 0.67 8.71
CA ALA A 393 10.31 0.76 8.26
C ALA A 393 11.09 -0.54 8.53
N LEU A 394 11.03 -1.06 9.74
CA LEU A 394 11.73 -2.28 10.16
C LEU A 394 11.24 -3.50 9.36
N SER A 395 9.94 -3.61 9.13
CA SER A 395 9.32 -4.75 8.43
C SER A 395 9.59 -4.80 6.92
N ARG A 396 10.38 -3.88 6.35
CA ARG A 396 10.71 -3.92 4.91
C ARG A 396 11.71 -5.00 4.57
N CYS A 397 12.58 -5.37 5.48
CA CYS A 397 13.61 -6.40 5.31
C CYS A 397 13.09 -7.80 5.68
N LYS A 398 13.79 -8.82 5.19
CA LYS A 398 13.47 -10.23 5.45
C LYS A 398 14.12 -10.72 6.74
N THR A 399 15.34 -10.27 7.02
CA THR A 399 16.16 -10.70 8.15
C THR A 399 16.69 -9.52 8.94
N LEU A 400 17.02 -9.74 10.19
CA LEU A 400 17.62 -8.74 11.06
C LEU A 400 19.00 -8.27 10.55
N ASP A 401 19.78 -9.19 9.94
CA ASP A 401 21.09 -8.88 9.36
C ASP A 401 21.03 -7.95 8.15
N SER A 402 19.89 -7.87 7.49
CA SER A 402 19.67 -6.99 6.34
C SER A 402 19.21 -5.58 6.71
N LEU A 403 19.05 -5.33 8.02
CA LEU A 403 18.59 -4.06 8.56
C LEU A 403 19.75 -3.30 9.21
N ASN A 404 19.90 -2.02 8.87
CA ASN A 404 20.81 -1.08 9.53
C ASN A 404 20.03 0.10 10.10
N LEU A 405 20.46 0.62 11.24
CA LEU A 405 19.92 1.84 11.83
C LEU A 405 20.93 2.97 11.72
N VAL A 406 20.50 4.11 11.18
CA VAL A 406 21.33 5.33 11.09
C VAL A 406 21.56 5.95 12.49
N ARG A 407 20.62 5.74 13.41
CA ARG A 407 20.72 6.05 14.83
C ARG A 407 20.04 4.96 15.65
N GLU A 408 20.35 4.91 16.93
CA GLU A 408 19.63 4.03 17.85
C GLU A 408 18.11 4.29 17.82
N LEU A 409 17.35 3.23 17.74
CA LEU A 409 15.91 3.23 17.95
C LEU A 409 15.60 3.53 19.42
N LYS A 410 14.59 4.35 19.67
CA LYS A 410 14.09 4.64 21.01
C LYS A 410 12.75 3.96 21.22
N VAL A 411 12.38 3.65 22.45
CA VAL A 411 11.05 3.15 22.78
C VAL A 411 9.96 4.11 22.28
N SER A 412 10.23 5.42 22.37
CA SER A 412 9.34 6.46 21.84
C SER A 412 9.19 6.48 20.31
N ASP A 413 9.98 5.73 19.55
CA ASP A 413 9.80 5.58 18.10
C ASP A 413 8.78 4.48 17.77
N ALA A 414 8.58 3.52 18.65
CA ALA A 414 7.62 2.43 18.51
C ALA A 414 6.21 2.89 18.96
N LEU A 415 5.67 3.87 18.22
CA LEU A 415 4.34 4.42 18.49
C LEU A 415 3.26 3.46 18.06
N VAL A 416 2.37 3.11 18.99
CA VAL A 416 1.16 2.32 18.72
C VAL A 416 -0.05 3.08 19.24
N ASP A 417 -1.14 3.07 18.49
CA ASP A 417 -2.36 3.76 18.88
C ASP A 417 -3.19 2.87 19.83
N PRO A 418 -3.63 3.39 20.99
CA PRO A 418 -4.45 2.65 21.95
C PRO A 418 -5.78 2.16 21.35
N ASP A 419 -6.43 2.95 20.49
CA ASP A 419 -7.71 2.58 19.86
C ASP A 419 -7.53 1.35 18.98
N ILE A 420 -6.39 1.26 18.27
CA ILE A 420 -6.03 0.09 17.45
C ILE A 420 -5.77 -1.13 18.32
N GLN A 421 -5.06 -0.95 19.45
CA GLN A 421 -4.78 -2.07 20.39
C GLN A 421 -6.09 -2.60 20.98
N GLU A 422 -7.03 -1.73 21.38
CA GLU A 422 -8.33 -2.12 21.90
C GLU A 422 -9.15 -2.87 20.84
N PHE A 423 -9.24 -2.32 19.63
CA PHE A 423 -9.96 -2.96 18.53
C PHE A 423 -9.38 -4.35 18.21
N HIS A 424 -8.06 -4.45 18.12
CA HIS A 424 -7.38 -5.72 17.84
C HIS A 424 -7.62 -6.74 18.96
N ALA A 425 -7.44 -6.36 20.22
CA ALA A 425 -7.66 -7.24 21.37
C ALA A 425 -9.12 -7.74 21.44
N LYS A 426 -10.08 -6.92 21.04
CA LYS A 426 -11.50 -7.29 21.02
C LYS A 426 -11.85 -8.35 19.96
N HIS A 427 -11.17 -8.34 18.81
CA HIS A 427 -11.60 -9.12 17.65
C HIS A 427 -10.64 -10.26 17.24
N PHE A 428 -9.39 -10.26 17.75
CA PHE A 428 -8.33 -11.20 17.34
C PHE A 428 -7.60 -11.87 18.52
N SER A 429 -8.11 -11.75 19.76
CA SER A 429 -7.52 -12.35 20.98
C SER A 429 -8.04 -13.77 21.23
#